data_deb89578b95991084995026a56f693c8
#
_entry.id   deb89578b95991084995026a56f693c8
#
_cell.length_a   1.000
_cell.length_b   1.000
_cell.length_c   1.000
_cell.angle_alpha   90.00
_cell.angle_beta   90.00
_cell.angle_gamma   90.00
#
_symmetry.space_group_name_H-M   'P 1'
#
loop_
_entity.id
_entity.type
_entity.pdbx_description
1 polymer ?
#
loop_
_entity_poly.entity_id
_entity_poly.type
_entity_poly.pdbx_seq_one_letter_code
_entity_poly.pdbx_strand_id
1 'polypeptide(L)'
;MEADKIFQKGDVAHVVISYSKDKILSIMMSDHYRLDKEAILAGLFVLLLIGFAGKTGLRAVYSFLITILAIWKILTPAYLKGANPIWWGIALTAFLTLLIIFLVYGFDRKTLAASSGALLGVFVTCVMGCIFTDAFKIHGAVMAYSESLLYAGYQNLNLSQIYMSGIFIGASGAMMDLSVDITSAVNEVICKKPNIGWKEAARSGMNVGRAAMGTMTTHCFLLILAVILLF
;
A
#
# COMPACT_ATOMS: atom_id res chain seq x y z
N MET A 1 1.26 27.55 8.31
CA MET A 1 1.73 28.42 7.21
C MET A 1 2.08 27.65 5.93
N GLU A 2 1.76 26.38 5.87
CA GLU A 2 1.99 25.52 4.67
C GLU A 2 0.80 25.51 3.71
N ALA A 3 -0.27 26.21 4.02
CA ALA A 3 -1.51 26.22 3.25
C ALA A 3 -1.61 27.36 2.22
N ASP A 4 -0.68 28.31 2.21
CA ASP A 4 -0.73 29.43 1.28
C ASP A 4 -0.10 29.07 -0.05
N LYS A 5 -0.87 28.36 -0.88
CA LYS A 5 -0.47 28.09 -2.27
C LYS A 5 -0.62 29.38 -3.08
N ILE A 6 0.49 29.85 -3.60
CA ILE A 6 0.51 31.08 -4.42
C ILE A 6 0.00 30.74 -5.82
N PHE A 7 -1.17 31.27 -6.18
CA PHE A 7 -1.74 31.18 -7.53
C PHE A 7 -1.33 32.39 -8.36
N GLN A 8 -0.98 32.16 -9.62
CA GLN A 8 -0.66 33.21 -10.59
C GLN A 8 -1.78 33.33 -11.62
N LYS A 9 -1.81 34.48 -12.32
CA LYS A 9 -2.79 34.68 -13.38
C LYS A 9 -2.59 33.66 -14.50
N GLY A 10 -3.61 32.83 -14.73
CA GLY A 10 -3.59 31.75 -15.71
C GLY A 10 -3.51 30.35 -15.11
N ASP A 11 -3.31 30.23 -13.80
CA ASP A 11 -3.34 28.94 -13.13
C ASP A 11 -4.76 28.40 -13.05
N VAL A 12 -4.89 27.09 -13.21
CA VAL A 12 -6.14 26.36 -13.04
C VAL A 12 -6.16 25.73 -11.65
N ALA A 13 -7.20 26.02 -10.86
CA ALA A 13 -7.35 25.51 -9.51
C ALA A 13 -8.30 24.31 -9.44
N HIS A 14 -7.94 23.34 -8.62
CA HIS A 14 -8.86 22.28 -8.18
C HIS A 14 -9.70 22.82 -7.02
N VAL A 15 -11.03 22.87 -7.20
CA VAL A 15 -11.96 23.46 -6.26
C VAL A 15 -12.91 22.39 -5.74
N VAL A 16 -13.06 22.32 -4.42
CA VAL A 16 -14.04 21.46 -3.75
C VAL A 16 -15.28 22.30 -3.44
N ILE A 17 -16.41 21.93 -4.03
CA ILE A 17 -17.70 22.60 -3.81
C ILE A 17 -18.55 21.70 -2.93
N SER A 18 -18.89 22.17 -1.74
CA SER A 18 -19.84 21.53 -0.84
C SER A 18 -21.23 22.11 -1.06
N TYR A 19 -22.19 21.26 -1.36
CA TYR A 19 -23.57 21.69 -1.58
C TYR A 19 -24.56 20.82 -0.78
N SER A 20 -25.67 21.41 -0.37
CA SER A 20 -26.79 20.71 0.25
C SER A 20 -28.08 21.21 -0.37
N LYS A 21 -28.89 20.31 -0.93
CA LYS A 21 -30.21 20.58 -1.52
C LYS A 21 -30.20 21.84 -2.41
N ASP A 22 -29.37 21.86 -3.45
CA ASP A 22 -29.21 22.97 -4.43
C ASP A 22 -28.65 24.30 -3.87
N LYS A 23 -28.15 24.32 -2.66
CA LYS A 23 -27.45 25.49 -2.11
C LYS A 23 -25.96 25.14 -1.95
N ILE A 24 -25.09 25.98 -2.51
CA ILE A 24 -23.67 25.92 -2.30
C ILE A 24 -23.39 26.37 -0.86
N LEU A 25 -22.84 25.49 -0.04
CA LEU A 25 -22.48 25.77 1.35
C LEU A 25 -21.10 26.37 1.47
N SER A 26 -20.13 25.83 0.74
CA SER A 26 -18.76 26.33 0.73
C SER A 26 -18.07 26.00 -0.57
N ILE A 27 -17.13 26.86 -0.96
CA ILE A 27 -16.22 26.65 -2.07
C ILE A 27 -14.82 26.76 -1.48
N MET A 28 -14.04 25.67 -1.50
CA MET A 28 -12.67 25.67 -1.03
C MET A 28 -11.74 25.36 -2.18
N MET A 29 -10.75 26.21 -2.37
CA MET A 29 -9.66 25.99 -3.30
C MET A 29 -8.69 24.99 -2.64
N SER A 30 -8.53 23.81 -3.23
CA SER A 30 -7.77 22.72 -2.63
C SER A 30 -6.31 22.74 -3.15
N ASP A 31 -6.11 22.78 -4.46
CA ASP A 31 -4.77 22.69 -5.07
C ASP A 31 -4.76 23.24 -6.50
N HIS A 32 -3.57 23.35 -7.09
CA HIS A 32 -3.43 23.56 -8.52
C HIS A 32 -3.89 22.33 -9.31
N TYR A 33 -4.57 22.55 -10.43
CA TYR A 33 -4.94 21.45 -11.34
C TYR A 33 -3.70 20.93 -12.05
N ARG A 34 -3.31 19.70 -11.77
CA ARG A 34 -2.08 19.05 -12.30
C ARG A 34 -2.34 17.75 -13.01
N LEU A 35 -3.61 17.35 -13.14
CA LEU A 35 -4.00 16.03 -13.65
C LEU A 35 -3.39 15.70 -15.03
N ASP A 36 -3.25 16.70 -15.91
CA ASP A 36 -2.66 16.49 -17.23
C ASP A 36 -1.18 16.09 -17.12
N LYS A 37 -0.43 16.77 -16.26
CA LYS A 37 1.01 16.50 -16.03
C LYS A 37 1.19 15.16 -15.32
N GLU A 38 0.34 14.86 -14.36
CA GLU A 38 0.32 13.58 -13.64
C GLU A 38 -0.04 12.41 -14.57
N ALA A 39 -1.01 12.59 -15.47
CA ALA A 39 -1.38 11.60 -16.48
C ALA A 39 -0.24 11.32 -17.47
N ILE A 40 0.47 12.37 -17.93
CA ILE A 40 1.64 12.22 -18.80
C ILE A 40 2.75 11.46 -18.06
N LEU A 41 3.02 11.79 -16.80
CA LEU A 41 4.04 11.13 -15.98
C LEU A 41 3.67 9.65 -15.73
N ALA A 42 2.41 9.38 -15.40
CA ALA A 42 1.92 8.03 -15.24
C ALA A 42 2.02 7.21 -16.55
N GLY A 43 1.65 7.82 -17.68
CA GLY A 43 1.79 7.20 -19.00
C GLY A 43 3.24 6.87 -19.34
N LEU A 44 4.15 7.80 -19.09
CA LEU A 44 5.59 7.60 -19.28
C LEU A 44 6.11 6.46 -18.40
N PHE A 45 5.71 6.42 -17.14
CA PHE A 45 6.08 5.34 -16.22
C PHE A 45 5.59 3.97 -16.71
N VAL A 46 4.33 3.87 -17.16
CA VAL A 46 3.77 2.63 -17.72
C VAL A 46 4.53 2.20 -18.96
N LEU A 47 4.87 3.12 -19.87
CA LEU A 47 5.65 2.83 -21.07
C LEU A 47 7.05 2.31 -20.72
N LEU A 48 7.73 2.95 -19.76
CA LEU A 48 9.04 2.50 -19.28
C LEU A 48 8.96 1.10 -18.65
N LEU A 49 7.94 0.85 -17.83
CA LEU A 49 7.73 -0.43 -17.18
C LEU A 49 7.49 -1.55 -18.20
N ILE A 50 6.66 -1.31 -19.21
CA ILE A 50 6.39 -2.29 -20.27
C ILE A 50 7.62 -2.47 -21.15
N GLY A 51 8.32 -1.40 -21.49
CA GLY A 51 9.53 -1.43 -22.31
C GLY A 51 10.67 -2.22 -21.67
N PHE A 52 10.86 -2.05 -20.35
CA PHE A 52 11.94 -2.74 -19.60
C PHE A 52 11.54 -4.16 -19.18
N ALA A 53 10.36 -4.36 -18.61
CA ALA A 53 9.93 -5.63 -18.04
C ALA A 53 9.04 -6.48 -18.98
N GLY A 54 8.68 -5.98 -20.16
CA GLY A 54 7.91 -6.70 -21.16
C GLY A 54 6.57 -7.23 -20.63
N LYS A 55 6.33 -8.54 -20.81
CA LYS A 55 5.07 -9.19 -20.35
C LYS A 55 4.87 -9.12 -18.84
N THR A 56 5.94 -9.17 -18.06
CA THR A 56 5.87 -9.05 -16.59
C THR A 56 5.45 -7.63 -16.19
N GLY A 57 5.99 -6.60 -16.86
CA GLY A 57 5.58 -5.22 -16.66
C GLY A 57 4.10 -4.99 -16.95
N LEU A 58 3.58 -5.58 -18.03
CA LEU A 58 2.15 -5.51 -18.34
C LEU A 58 1.28 -6.14 -17.25
N ARG A 59 1.68 -7.32 -16.73
CA ARG A 59 0.98 -7.98 -15.62
C ARG A 59 1.02 -7.14 -14.33
N ALA A 60 2.15 -6.46 -14.06
CA ALA A 60 2.29 -5.55 -12.94
C ALA A 60 1.32 -4.34 -13.08
N VAL A 61 1.19 -3.75 -14.27
CA VAL A 61 0.21 -2.68 -14.52
C VAL A 61 -1.21 -3.17 -14.27
N TYR A 62 -1.57 -4.36 -14.75
CA TYR A 62 -2.90 -4.95 -14.49
C TYR A 62 -3.14 -5.17 -13.00
N SER A 63 -2.16 -5.69 -12.25
CA SER A 63 -2.29 -5.90 -10.81
C SER A 63 -2.52 -4.58 -10.07
N PHE A 64 -1.81 -3.53 -10.46
CA PHE A 64 -1.96 -2.18 -9.91
C PHE A 64 -3.36 -1.61 -10.17
N LEU A 65 -3.87 -1.71 -11.40
CA LEU A 65 -5.23 -1.25 -11.75
C LEU A 65 -6.30 -2.01 -10.95
N ILE A 66 -6.17 -3.33 -10.83
CA ILE A 66 -7.10 -4.14 -10.04
C ILE A 66 -7.04 -3.73 -8.56
N THR A 67 -5.86 -3.45 -8.03
CA THR A 67 -5.70 -3.00 -6.64
C THR A 67 -6.42 -1.68 -6.40
N ILE A 68 -6.24 -0.68 -7.28
CA ILE A 68 -6.95 0.60 -7.18
C ILE A 68 -8.46 0.39 -7.24
N LEU A 69 -8.95 -0.42 -8.21
CA LEU A 69 -10.37 -0.70 -8.35
C LEU A 69 -10.93 -1.43 -7.13
N ALA A 70 -10.19 -2.38 -6.55
CA ALA A 70 -10.61 -3.11 -5.36
C ALA A 70 -10.72 -2.19 -4.13
N ILE A 71 -9.74 -1.32 -3.93
CA ILE A 71 -9.80 -0.34 -2.84
C ILE A 71 -10.97 0.62 -3.06
N TRP A 72 -11.12 1.17 -4.27
CA TRP A 72 -12.14 2.18 -4.55
C TRP A 72 -13.56 1.62 -4.59
N LYS A 73 -13.78 0.44 -5.19
CA LYS A 73 -15.12 -0.14 -5.41
C LYS A 73 -15.57 -1.12 -4.34
N ILE A 74 -14.63 -1.71 -3.59
CA ILE A 74 -14.95 -2.73 -2.58
C ILE A 74 -14.69 -2.16 -1.19
N LEU A 75 -13.46 -1.72 -0.90
CA LEU A 75 -13.06 -1.33 0.44
C LEU A 75 -13.75 -0.04 0.90
N THR A 76 -13.66 1.01 0.10
CA THR A 76 -14.24 2.31 0.43
C THR A 76 -15.75 2.25 0.65
N PRO A 77 -16.57 1.63 -0.24
CA PRO A 77 -18.00 1.50 0.00
C PRO A 77 -18.34 0.61 1.21
N ALA A 78 -17.52 -0.44 1.47
CA ALA A 78 -17.72 -1.28 2.65
C ALA A 78 -17.57 -0.48 3.94
N TYR A 79 -16.54 0.38 4.02
CA TYR A 79 -16.33 1.24 5.18
C TYR A 79 -17.45 2.27 5.34
N LEU A 80 -17.85 2.95 4.28
CA LEU A 80 -18.92 3.94 4.32
C LEU A 80 -20.28 3.33 4.71
N LYS A 81 -20.50 2.03 4.45
CA LYS A 81 -21.69 1.29 4.90
C LYS A 81 -21.62 0.82 6.35
N GLY A 82 -20.54 1.15 7.07
CA GLY A 82 -20.38 0.76 8.48
C GLY A 82 -19.89 -0.67 8.70
N ALA A 83 -19.33 -1.33 7.66
CA ALA A 83 -18.70 -2.63 7.84
C ALA A 83 -17.45 -2.48 8.73
N ASN A 84 -17.11 -3.56 9.49
CA ASN A 84 -15.95 -3.54 10.37
C ASN A 84 -14.65 -3.39 9.55
N PRO A 85 -13.90 -2.26 9.70
CA PRO A 85 -12.77 -1.97 8.84
C PRO A 85 -11.61 -2.96 9.00
N ILE A 86 -11.41 -3.52 10.19
CA ILE A 86 -10.31 -4.46 10.46
C ILE A 86 -10.48 -5.73 9.62
N TRP A 87 -11.67 -6.36 9.69
CA TRP A 87 -11.92 -7.60 8.98
C TRP A 87 -11.89 -7.44 7.46
N TRP A 88 -12.51 -6.36 6.95
CA TRP A 88 -12.47 -6.04 5.53
C TRP A 88 -11.05 -5.68 5.07
N GLY A 89 -10.30 -4.95 5.91
CA GLY A 89 -8.91 -4.64 5.64
C GLY A 89 -8.04 -5.88 5.54
N ILE A 90 -8.10 -6.78 6.52
CA ILE A 90 -7.33 -8.03 6.51
C ILE A 90 -7.71 -8.91 5.32
N ALA A 91 -9.02 -9.11 5.09
CA ALA A 91 -9.50 -9.96 4.00
C ALA A 91 -9.05 -9.43 2.62
N LEU A 92 -9.21 -8.12 2.39
CA LEU A 92 -8.78 -7.51 1.13
C LEU A 92 -7.27 -7.53 0.98
N THR A 93 -6.52 -7.23 2.04
CA THR A 93 -5.05 -7.28 2.02
C THR A 93 -4.56 -8.68 1.66
N ALA A 94 -5.10 -9.72 2.30
CA ALA A 94 -4.75 -11.11 1.99
C ALA A 94 -5.10 -11.48 0.54
N PHE A 95 -6.29 -11.09 0.08
CA PHE A 95 -6.72 -11.32 -1.30
C PHE A 95 -5.81 -10.62 -2.31
N LEU A 96 -5.50 -9.34 -2.09
CA LEU A 96 -4.63 -8.56 -2.99
C LEU A 96 -3.20 -9.11 -2.99
N THR A 97 -2.67 -9.51 -1.84
CA THR A 97 -1.35 -10.15 -1.73
C THR A 97 -1.27 -11.40 -2.60
N LEU A 98 -2.24 -12.30 -2.49
CA LEU A 98 -2.31 -13.48 -3.34
C LEU A 98 -2.46 -13.12 -4.83
N LEU A 99 -3.41 -12.25 -5.14
CA LEU A 99 -3.70 -11.84 -6.52
C LEU A 99 -2.47 -11.26 -7.20
N ILE A 100 -1.76 -10.34 -6.54
CA ILE A 100 -0.57 -9.69 -7.12
C ILE A 100 0.53 -10.73 -7.36
N ILE A 101 0.84 -11.56 -6.35
CA ILE A 101 1.91 -12.55 -6.45
C ILE A 101 1.60 -13.55 -7.58
N PHE A 102 0.37 -14.09 -7.65
CA PHE A 102 -0.01 -15.02 -8.71
C PHE A 102 -0.09 -14.38 -10.09
N LEU A 103 -0.53 -13.15 -10.19
CA LEU A 103 -0.64 -12.45 -11.48
C LEU A 103 0.73 -12.12 -12.06
N VAL A 104 1.68 -11.66 -11.22
CA VAL A 104 3.01 -11.23 -11.66
C VAL A 104 3.93 -12.43 -11.91
N TYR A 105 3.96 -13.38 -10.99
CA TYR A 105 4.92 -14.49 -11.01
C TYR A 105 4.36 -15.80 -11.58
N GLY A 106 3.03 -15.90 -11.76
CA GLY A 106 2.37 -17.11 -12.29
C GLY A 106 2.08 -18.17 -11.23
N PHE A 107 1.61 -19.35 -11.67
CA PHE A 107 1.18 -20.46 -10.79
C PHE A 107 2.28 -21.53 -10.68
N ASP A 108 3.34 -21.23 -9.97
CA ASP A 108 4.46 -22.13 -9.71
C ASP A 108 4.57 -22.50 -8.23
N ARG A 109 5.30 -23.58 -7.91
CA ARG A 109 5.58 -23.97 -6.50
C ARG A 109 6.29 -22.87 -5.71
N LYS A 110 7.19 -22.13 -6.35
CA LYS A 110 7.87 -20.97 -5.75
C LYS A 110 6.88 -19.87 -5.38
N THR A 111 5.89 -19.62 -6.22
CA THR A 111 4.84 -18.64 -6.01
C THR A 111 3.97 -19.00 -4.81
N LEU A 112 3.64 -20.29 -4.62
CA LEU A 112 2.93 -20.76 -3.43
C LEU A 112 3.76 -20.56 -2.16
N ALA A 113 5.08 -20.84 -2.20
CA ALA A 113 5.96 -20.61 -1.07
C ALA A 113 6.08 -19.11 -0.72
N ALA A 114 6.25 -18.24 -1.73
CA ALA A 114 6.28 -16.79 -1.54
C ALA A 114 4.96 -16.28 -0.96
N SER A 115 3.82 -16.74 -1.49
CA SER A 115 2.49 -16.35 -1.02
C SER A 115 2.25 -16.74 0.44
N SER A 116 2.64 -17.95 0.84
CA SER A 116 2.50 -18.39 2.23
C SER A 116 3.39 -17.57 3.17
N GLY A 117 4.62 -17.25 2.78
CA GLY A 117 5.52 -16.38 3.53
C GLY A 117 4.98 -14.97 3.68
N ALA A 118 4.49 -14.36 2.58
CA ALA A 118 3.90 -13.04 2.59
C ALA A 118 2.66 -12.98 3.49
N LEU A 119 1.74 -13.95 3.39
CA LEU A 119 0.53 -14.01 4.24
C LEU A 119 0.86 -14.16 5.72
N LEU A 120 1.85 -14.99 6.08
CA LEU A 120 2.32 -15.09 7.45
C LEU A 120 2.89 -13.76 7.97
N GLY A 121 3.70 -13.08 7.15
CA GLY A 121 4.23 -11.76 7.48
C GLY A 121 3.12 -10.72 7.69
N VAL A 122 2.15 -10.66 6.78
CA VAL A 122 0.97 -9.80 6.90
C VAL A 122 0.18 -10.13 8.17
N PHE A 123 -0.06 -11.40 8.46
CA PHE A 123 -0.77 -11.82 9.67
C PHE A 123 -0.07 -11.33 10.94
N VAL A 124 1.25 -11.54 11.05
CA VAL A 124 2.03 -11.05 12.20
C VAL A 124 1.95 -9.54 12.31
N THR A 125 2.06 -8.82 11.19
CA THR A 125 1.93 -7.35 11.15
C THR A 125 0.55 -6.89 11.61
N CYS A 126 -0.52 -7.59 11.19
CA CYS A 126 -1.88 -7.28 11.64
C CYS A 126 -2.04 -7.45 13.16
N VAL A 127 -1.54 -8.56 13.71
CA VAL A 127 -1.58 -8.83 15.16
C VAL A 127 -0.82 -7.75 15.93
N MET A 128 0.41 -7.45 15.50
CA MET A 128 1.22 -6.40 16.11
C MET A 128 0.55 -5.03 15.99
N GLY A 129 0.01 -4.70 14.81
CA GLY A 129 -0.72 -3.46 14.57
C GLY A 129 -1.90 -3.28 15.50
N CYS A 130 -2.71 -4.32 15.73
CA CYS A 130 -3.83 -4.28 16.67
C CYS A 130 -3.34 -4.03 18.11
N ILE A 131 -2.33 -4.79 18.57
CA ILE A 131 -1.81 -4.67 19.93
C ILE A 131 -1.21 -3.26 20.18
N PHE A 132 -0.39 -2.77 19.27
CA PHE A 132 0.29 -1.49 19.48
C PHE A 132 -0.64 -0.29 19.25
N THR A 133 -1.63 -0.38 18.37
CA THR A 133 -2.61 0.70 18.22
C THR A 133 -3.39 0.94 19.51
N ASP A 134 -3.80 -0.14 20.18
CA ASP A 134 -4.48 -0.05 21.47
C ASP A 134 -3.52 0.40 22.58
N ALA A 135 -2.30 -0.14 22.63
CA ALA A 135 -1.29 0.21 23.64
C ALA A 135 -0.88 1.69 23.58
N PHE A 136 -0.71 2.24 22.38
CA PHE A 136 -0.35 3.64 22.17
C PHE A 136 -1.56 4.58 22.13
N LYS A 137 -2.79 4.06 22.26
CA LYS A 137 -4.04 4.83 22.20
C LYS A 137 -4.11 5.70 20.93
N ILE A 138 -3.73 5.15 19.78
CA ILE A 138 -3.69 5.88 18.52
C ILE A 138 -5.13 6.21 18.11
N HIS A 139 -5.39 7.50 17.88
CA HIS A 139 -6.67 7.99 17.38
C HIS A 139 -6.63 8.13 15.86
N GLY A 140 -7.68 7.67 15.17
CA GLY A 140 -7.78 7.76 13.72
C GLY A 140 -7.83 9.19 13.16
N ALA A 141 -7.98 10.20 14.01
CA ALA A 141 -7.92 11.61 13.63
C ALA A 141 -6.53 12.07 13.11
N VAL A 142 -5.50 11.24 13.28
CA VAL A 142 -4.17 11.46 12.69
C VAL A 142 -4.17 11.34 11.16
N MET A 143 -5.19 10.70 10.58
CA MET A 143 -5.29 10.58 9.12
C MET A 143 -5.53 11.93 8.46
N ALA A 144 -4.79 12.19 7.37
CA ALA A 144 -5.05 13.34 6.53
C ALA A 144 -6.51 13.34 6.04
N TYR A 145 -7.14 14.50 6.04
CA TYR A 145 -8.54 14.70 5.63
C TYR A 145 -9.60 13.98 6.49
N SER A 146 -9.28 13.51 7.69
CA SER A 146 -10.24 12.89 8.61
C SER A 146 -11.41 13.81 8.95
N GLU A 147 -11.17 15.11 9.07
CA GLU A 147 -12.21 16.13 9.29
C GLU A 147 -13.19 16.22 8.14
N SER A 148 -12.75 16.01 6.90
CA SER A 148 -13.64 16.02 5.72
C SER A 148 -14.70 14.93 5.79
N LEU A 149 -14.40 13.77 6.38
CA LEU A 149 -15.36 12.69 6.60
C LEU A 149 -16.41 13.07 7.64
N LEU A 150 -16.02 13.79 8.69
CA LEU A 150 -16.95 14.33 9.71
C LEU A 150 -17.94 15.30 9.09
N TYR A 151 -17.45 16.25 8.30
CA TYR A 151 -18.32 17.24 7.62
C TYR A 151 -19.19 16.65 6.53
N ALA A 152 -18.77 15.52 5.92
CA ALA A 152 -19.56 14.78 4.95
C ALA A 152 -20.67 13.91 5.56
N GLY A 153 -20.87 13.98 6.90
CA GLY A 153 -21.93 13.25 7.59
C GLY A 153 -21.59 11.83 8.05
N TYR A 154 -20.33 11.41 7.93
CA TYR A 154 -19.86 10.07 8.33
C TYR A 154 -19.29 10.05 9.75
N GLN A 155 -20.02 10.64 10.71
CA GLN A 155 -19.58 10.77 12.11
C GLN A 155 -19.47 9.44 12.87
N ASN A 156 -20.15 8.39 12.40
CA ASN A 156 -20.21 7.08 13.06
C ASN A 156 -19.07 6.12 12.64
N LEU A 157 -18.14 6.58 11.78
CA LEU A 157 -17.03 5.73 11.33
C LEU A 157 -15.94 5.61 12.40
N ASN A 158 -15.47 4.39 12.61
CA ASN A 158 -14.33 4.15 13.49
C ASN A 158 -13.01 4.44 12.73
N LEU A 159 -12.56 5.70 12.81
CA LEU A 159 -11.36 6.17 12.12
C LEU A 159 -10.09 5.42 12.53
N SER A 160 -9.98 4.97 13.80
CA SER A 160 -8.83 4.20 14.27
C SER A 160 -8.74 2.84 13.59
N GLN A 161 -9.87 2.17 13.38
CA GLN A 161 -9.91 0.89 12.67
C GLN A 161 -9.63 1.06 11.16
N ILE A 162 -10.09 2.15 10.55
CA ILE A 162 -9.78 2.48 9.15
C ILE A 162 -8.28 2.76 9.00
N TYR A 163 -7.69 3.48 9.94
CA TYR A 163 -6.25 3.75 9.97
C TYR A 163 -5.43 2.46 10.07
N MET A 164 -5.81 1.54 10.99
CA MET A 164 -5.17 0.22 11.10
C MET A 164 -5.25 -0.57 9.80
N SER A 165 -6.41 -0.57 9.16
CA SER A 165 -6.57 -1.24 7.86
C SER A 165 -5.63 -0.67 6.80
N GLY A 166 -5.43 0.65 6.78
CA GLY A 166 -4.45 1.31 5.92
C GLY A 166 -3.01 0.82 6.18
N ILE A 167 -2.64 0.65 7.46
CA ILE A 167 -1.34 0.09 7.84
C ILE A 167 -1.17 -1.34 7.32
N PHE A 168 -2.22 -2.19 7.40
CA PHE A 168 -2.14 -3.57 6.90
C PHE A 168 -1.89 -3.62 5.40
N ILE A 169 -2.59 -2.79 4.62
CA ILE A 169 -2.41 -2.69 3.18
C ILE A 169 -0.99 -2.18 2.85
N GLY A 170 -0.53 -1.13 3.53
CA GLY A 170 0.81 -0.58 3.31
C GLY A 170 1.93 -1.57 3.65
N ALA A 171 1.82 -2.26 4.78
CA ALA A 171 2.80 -3.24 5.20
C ALA A 171 2.84 -4.48 4.31
N SER A 172 1.72 -4.86 3.69
CA SER A 172 1.63 -6.04 2.83
C SER A 172 2.56 -5.96 1.62
N GLY A 173 2.78 -4.76 1.07
CA GLY A 173 3.72 -4.55 -0.03
C GLY A 173 5.14 -4.97 0.33
N ALA A 174 5.66 -4.48 1.45
CA ALA A 174 7.01 -4.83 1.92
C ALA A 174 7.15 -6.33 2.21
N MET A 175 6.10 -6.97 2.76
CA MET A 175 6.10 -8.41 3.01
C MET A 175 6.07 -9.22 1.73
N MET A 176 5.35 -8.77 0.69
CA MET A 176 5.35 -9.39 -0.63
C MET A 176 6.74 -9.37 -1.26
N ASP A 177 7.36 -8.19 -1.33
CA ASP A 177 8.67 -8.01 -1.95
C ASP A 177 9.72 -8.89 -1.29
N LEU A 178 9.79 -8.85 0.05
CA LEU A 178 10.73 -9.67 0.81
C LEU A 178 10.52 -11.17 0.60
N SER A 179 9.26 -11.62 0.62
CA SER A 179 8.93 -13.05 0.43
C SER A 179 9.26 -13.54 -0.97
N VAL A 180 9.02 -12.73 -1.98
CA VAL A 180 9.31 -13.07 -3.37
C VAL A 180 10.82 -13.09 -3.62
N ASP A 181 11.55 -12.11 -3.10
CA ASP A 181 13.01 -12.04 -3.26
C ASP A 181 13.71 -13.23 -2.61
N ILE A 182 13.36 -13.55 -1.36
CA ILE A 182 13.92 -14.73 -0.65
C ILE A 182 13.58 -16.01 -1.41
N THR A 183 12.33 -16.18 -1.81
CA THR A 183 11.89 -17.40 -2.49
C THR A 183 12.56 -17.55 -3.85
N SER A 184 12.73 -16.46 -4.59
CA SER A 184 13.41 -16.45 -5.89
C SER A 184 14.88 -16.80 -5.74
N ALA A 185 15.57 -16.23 -4.75
CA ALA A 185 16.97 -16.53 -4.46
C ALA A 185 17.17 -17.99 -4.04
N VAL A 186 16.31 -18.52 -3.17
CA VAL A 186 16.36 -19.94 -2.76
C VAL A 186 16.11 -20.86 -3.95
N ASN A 187 15.14 -20.52 -4.80
CA ASN A 187 14.84 -21.30 -6.00
C ASN A 187 16.04 -21.33 -6.96
N GLU A 188 16.74 -20.23 -7.14
CA GLU A 188 17.95 -20.18 -7.96
C GLU A 188 19.06 -21.09 -7.40
N VAL A 189 19.25 -21.09 -6.08
CA VAL A 189 20.22 -21.98 -5.42
C VAL A 189 19.86 -23.44 -5.65
N ILE A 190 18.58 -23.82 -5.51
CA ILE A 190 18.11 -25.19 -5.74
C ILE A 190 18.31 -25.58 -7.22
N CYS A 191 18.03 -24.69 -8.16
CA CYS A 191 18.23 -24.96 -9.59
C CYS A 191 19.71 -25.22 -9.93
N LYS A 192 20.63 -24.49 -9.31
CA LYS A 192 22.08 -24.65 -9.51
C LYS A 192 22.65 -25.86 -8.77
N LYS A 193 22.08 -26.28 -7.66
CA LYS A 193 22.52 -27.42 -6.83
C LYS A 193 21.29 -28.28 -6.45
N PRO A 194 20.81 -29.15 -7.35
CA PRO A 194 19.61 -29.96 -7.14
C PRO A 194 19.65 -30.87 -5.90
N ASN A 195 20.82 -31.27 -5.49
CA ASN A 195 21.07 -32.19 -4.35
C ASN A 195 21.29 -31.44 -3.03
N ILE A 196 20.93 -30.14 -2.95
CA ILE A 196 21.08 -29.35 -1.73
C ILE A 196 20.14 -29.85 -0.63
N GLY A 197 20.65 -30.02 0.59
CA GLY A 197 19.83 -30.36 1.74
C GLY A 197 18.90 -29.21 2.13
N TRP A 198 17.69 -29.55 2.62
CA TRP A 198 16.70 -28.53 3.00
C TRP A 198 17.21 -27.52 4.04
N LYS A 199 18.08 -27.95 4.97
CA LYS A 199 18.70 -27.07 5.97
C LYS A 199 19.65 -26.04 5.35
N GLU A 200 20.42 -26.44 4.33
CA GLU A 200 21.34 -25.57 3.60
C GLU A 200 20.57 -24.58 2.74
N ALA A 201 19.50 -25.02 2.07
CA ALA A 201 18.58 -24.14 1.33
C ALA A 201 17.92 -23.11 2.24
N ALA A 202 17.41 -23.52 3.40
CA ALA A 202 16.80 -22.61 4.38
C ALA A 202 17.81 -21.60 4.93
N ARG A 203 19.07 -22.02 5.20
CA ARG A 203 20.14 -21.10 5.63
C ARG A 203 20.48 -20.08 4.55
N SER A 204 20.50 -20.49 3.29
CA SER A 204 20.70 -19.57 2.16
C SER A 204 19.58 -18.51 2.11
N GLY A 205 18.33 -18.92 2.19
CA GLY A 205 17.19 -18.01 2.26
C GLY A 205 17.27 -17.04 3.45
N MET A 206 17.66 -17.54 4.62
CA MET A 206 17.83 -16.70 5.81
C MET A 206 18.95 -15.67 5.65
N ASN A 207 20.04 -16.00 4.96
CA ASN A 207 21.11 -15.06 4.68
C ASN A 207 20.65 -13.94 3.74
N VAL A 208 19.90 -14.28 2.69
CA VAL A 208 19.28 -13.29 1.79
C VAL A 208 18.31 -12.40 2.55
N GLY A 209 17.43 -13.00 3.36
CA GLY A 209 16.48 -12.24 4.18
C GLY A 209 17.15 -11.28 5.16
N ARG A 210 18.25 -11.69 5.81
CA ARG A 210 19.03 -10.81 6.70
C ARG A 210 19.63 -9.63 5.95
N ALA A 211 20.17 -9.86 4.75
CA ALA A 211 20.73 -8.80 3.93
C ALA A 211 19.66 -7.79 3.50
N ALA A 212 18.51 -8.29 3.02
CA ALA A 212 17.39 -7.45 2.62
C ALA A 212 16.80 -6.66 3.81
N MET A 213 16.63 -7.30 4.99
CA MET A 213 16.18 -6.60 6.19
C MET A 213 17.15 -5.49 6.61
N GLY A 214 18.45 -5.70 6.50
CA GLY A 214 19.45 -4.68 6.84
C GLY A 214 19.26 -3.39 6.04
N THR A 215 19.05 -3.49 4.73
CA THR A 215 18.83 -2.35 3.85
C THR A 215 17.47 -1.68 4.11
N MET A 216 16.39 -2.46 4.25
CA MET A 216 15.05 -1.94 4.55
C MET A 216 14.98 -1.22 5.90
N THR A 217 15.62 -1.78 6.94
CA THR A 217 15.67 -1.15 8.27
C THR A 217 16.40 0.18 8.22
N THR A 218 17.51 0.26 7.47
CA THR A 218 18.24 1.52 7.29
C THR A 218 17.38 2.60 6.63
N HIS A 219 16.60 2.25 5.59
CA HIS A 219 15.68 3.18 4.95
C HIS A 219 14.56 3.66 5.89
N CYS A 220 13.97 2.76 6.67
CA CYS A 220 12.97 3.14 7.66
C CYS A 220 13.56 4.07 8.73
N PHE A 221 14.78 3.81 9.18
CA PHE A 221 15.46 4.67 10.16
C PHE A 221 15.75 6.07 9.60
N LEU A 222 16.20 6.15 8.35
CA LEU A 222 16.45 7.44 7.67
C LEU A 222 15.15 8.23 7.47
N LEU A 223 14.04 7.57 7.13
CA LEU A 223 12.73 8.22 7.02
C LEU A 223 12.24 8.75 8.37
N ILE A 224 12.35 7.95 9.44
CA ILE A 224 11.99 8.39 10.79
C ILE A 224 12.87 9.58 11.21
N LEU A 225 14.17 9.50 10.97
CA LEU A 225 15.11 10.59 11.29
C LEU A 225 14.78 11.86 10.49
N ALA A 226 14.48 11.74 9.19
CA ALA A 226 14.08 12.86 8.36
C ALA A 226 12.79 13.51 8.87
N VAL A 227 11.79 12.73 9.28
CA VAL A 227 10.56 13.25 9.89
C VAL A 227 10.86 13.99 11.19
N ILE A 228 11.69 13.40 12.08
CA ILE A 228 12.05 14.04 13.37
C ILE A 228 12.84 15.35 13.16
N LEU A 229 13.67 15.43 12.13
CA LEU A 229 14.46 16.63 11.83
C LEU A 229 13.66 17.73 11.12
N LEU A 230 12.50 17.40 10.53
CA LEU A 230 11.62 18.36 9.84
C LEU A 230 10.53 18.95 10.76
N PHE A 231 10.36 18.40 11.97
CA PHE A 231 9.48 18.89 13.03
C PHE A 231 10.27 19.38 14.25
#